data_78558124fef41d27f017d39e068a6d15
#
_entry.id   78558124fef41d27f017d39e068a6d15
#
_cell.length_a   1.000
_cell.length_b   1.000
_cell.length_c   1.000
_cell.angle_alpha   90.00
_cell.angle_beta   90.00
_cell.angle_gamma   90.00
#
_symmetry.space_group_name_H-M   'P 1'
#
loop_
_entity.id
_entity.type
_entity.pdbx_description
1 polymer ?
#
loop_
_entity_poly.entity_id
_entity_poly.type
_entity_poly.pdbx_seq_one_letter_code
_entity_poly.pdbx_strand_id
1 'polypeptide(L)'
;MNDNFNDFVPNVHFELIPIKDLVSNQEYQRSLSMTHVKKAVENFDLNQINPIKVSRRDGMNYVFNGQHTAEIVAMASGSRETPVWCMIYDDLEYTEEADIFANQMANVKPLQPYEIFNASCEAGSTKELMIKGLVESYDLMITSKTIPGGICAVGALSNIFDRYGYDTLNRVLHLIIITWEGEQKSFSGNMMNGVARLINAYGDELKDDIFKEKLSEVSVKEICKTAKERRVGSLGYAEVMLIYYSKRMKNAPSWKKLYENKKNKPAEVKSIESSDDDMSGASTNHRSSIPDADSNTQAG
;
A
#
# COMPACT_ATOMS: atom_id res chain seq x y z
N MET A 1 23.87 -19.01 38.62
CA MET A 1 23.76 -19.06 37.15
C MET A 1 24.51 -17.85 36.64
N ASN A 2 25.62 -18.05 35.93
CA ASN A 2 26.23 -16.92 35.21
C ASN A 2 25.37 -16.71 33.96
N ASP A 3 24.51 -15.72 34.04
CA ASP A 3 23.70 -15.30 32.88
C ASP A 3 24.62 -14.51 31.93
N ASN A 4 25.36 -15.24 31.10
CA ASN A 4 26.19 -14.61 30.09
C ASN A 4 25.33 -14.23 28.89
N PHE A 5 24.63 -13.07 28.98
CA PHE A 5 23.76 -12.56 27.90
C PHE A 5 24.52 -12.28 26.60
N ASN A 6 25.87 -12.24 26.63
CA ASN A 6 26.70 -12.02 25.45
C ASN A 6 26.59 -13.18 24.43
N ASP A 7 26.22 -14.39 24.88
CA ASP A 7 26.05 -15.55 23.99
C ASP A 7 24.86 -15.37 23.01
N PHE A 8 23.99 -14.39 23.27
CA PHE A 8 22.83 -14.05 22.42
C PHE A 8 23.06 -12.80 21.55
N VAL A 9 24.24 -12.19 21.62
CA VAL A 9 24.61 -11.01 20.84
C VAL A 9 25.51 -11.45 19.67
N PRO A 10 25.13 -11.18 18.42
CA PRO A 10 25.98 -11.55 17.28
C PRO A 10 27.31 -10.78 17.32
N ASN A 11 28.39 -11.44 16.99
CA ASN A 11 29.72 -10.82 16.89
C ASN A 11 29.79 -10.03 15.56
N VAL A 12 29.38 -8.79 15.58
CA VAL A 12 29.34 -7.91 14.41
C VAL A 12 29.75 -6.50 14.81
N HIS A 13 30.23 -5.75 13.83
CA HIS A 13 30.46 -4.32 13.97
C HIS A 13 29.88 -3.55 12.77
N PHE A 14 29.83 -2.20 12.85
CA PHE A 14 29.24 -1.37 11.81
C PHE A 14 30.28 -0.44 11.23
N GLU A 15 30.32 -0.37 9.89
CA GLU A 15 31.18 0.56 9.16
C GLU A 15 30.40 1.25 8.01
N LEU A 16 30.85 2.44 7.65
CA LEU A 16 30.43 3.12 6.41
C LEU A 16 31.37 2.71 5.29
N ILE A 17 30.87 1.98 4.30
CA ILE A 17 31.63 1.48 3.16
C ILE A 17 31.08 2.06 1.86
N PRO A 18 31.91 2.66 0.97
CA PRO A 18 31.49 3.04 -0.36
C PRO A 18 30.94 1.85 -1.13
N ILE A 19 29.83 2.07 -1.85
CA ILE A 19 29.16 0.97 -2.60
C ILE A 19 30.08 0.32 -3.63
N LYS A 20 31.05 1.07 -4.18
CA LYS A 20 32.07 0.52 -5.10
C LYS A 20 32.95 -0.56 -4.50
N ASP A 21 33.15 -0.52 -3.17
CA ASP A 21 34.00 -1.45 -2.42
C ASP A 21 33.23 -2.66 -1.90
N LEU A 22 31.95 -2.79 -2.28
CA LEU A 22 31.08 -3.92 -1.97
C LEU A 22 31.03 -4.89 -3.16
N VAL A 23 31.22 -6.17 -2.87
CA VAL A 23 31.09 -7.25 -3.86
C VAL A 23 29.74 -7.92 -3.67
N SER A 24 28.86 -7.76 -4.65
CA SER A 24 27.53 -8.36 -4.67
C SER A 24 27.40 -9.19 -5.93
N ASN A 25 27.40 -10.46 -5.84
CA ASN A 25 27.13 -11.41 -6.92
C ASN A 25 27.35 -12.85 -6.45
N GLN A 26 26.80 -13.21 -5.31
CA GLN A 26 26.92 -14.56 -4.79
C GLN A 26 25.87 -15.46 -5.46
N GLU A 27 26.24 -16.68 -5.81
CA GLU A 27 25.34 -17.62 -6.53
C GLU A 27 24.09 -17.97 -5.74
N TYR A 28 24.15 -17.97 -4.40
CA TYR A 28 22.99 -18.22 -3.54
C TYR A 28 21.99 -17.06 -3.46
N GLN A 29 22.36 -15.88 -3.94
CA GLN A 29 21.47 -14.72 -3.90
C GLN A 29 20.46 -14.75 -5.06
N ARG A 30 19.29 -14.17 -4.81
CA ARG A 30 18.32 -13.93 -5.90
C ARG A 30 18.85 -12.90 -6.90
N SER A 31 18.47 -13.03 -8.15
CA SER A 31 18.82 -12.07 -9.19
C SER A 31 18.35 -10.65 -8.82
N LEU A 32 19.20 -9.66 -9.13
CA LEU A 32 18.88 -8.25 -8.95
C LEU A 32 17.73 -7.83 -9.87
N SER A 33 16.67 -7.29 -9.29
CA SER A 33 15.52 -6.78 -10.04
C SER A 33 15.63 -5.29 -10.28
N MET A 34 16.08 -4.87 -11.45
CA MET A 34 16.17 -3.45 -11.83
C MET A 34 14.81 -2.75 -11.86
N THR A 35 13.74 -3.47 -12.16
CA THR A 35 12.37 -2.93 -12.07
C THR A 35 12.01 -2.55 -10.64
N HIS A 36 12.38 -3.40 -9.67
CA HIS A 36 12.19 -3.11 -8.25
C HIS A 36 13.04 -1.92 -7.81
N VAL A 37 14.32 -1.90 -8.20
CA VAL A 37 15.25 -0.80 -7.89
C VAL A 37 14.72 0.55 -8.39
N LYS A 38 14.32 0.64 -9.67
CA LYS A 38 13.76 1.89 -10.25
C LYS A 38 12.53 2.36 -9.50
N LYS A 39 11.59 1.47 -9.21
CA LYS A 39 10.38 1.81 -8.45
C LYS A 39 10.70 2.30 -7.03
N ALA A 40 11.69 1.72 -6.37
CA ALA A 40 12.11 2.15 -5.04
C ALA A 40 12.79 3.53 -5.06
N VAL A 41 13.55 3.82 -6.11
CA VAL A 41 14.18 5.15 -6.30
C VAL A 41 13.14 6.26 -6.53
N GLU A 42 12.03 5.98 -7.21
CA GLU A 42 10.93 6.95 -7.39
C GLU A 42 10.32 7.41 -6.05
N ASN A 43 10.40 6.58 -5.01
CA ASN A 43 9.91 6.86 -3.66
C ASN A 43 11.03 6.72 -2.63
N PHE A 44 12.24 7.20 -2.96
CA PHE A 44 13.41 7.04 -2.12
C PHE A 44 13.26 7.80 -0.78
N ASP A 45 13.46 7.06 0.32
CA ASP A 45 13.45 7.60 1.68
C ASP A 45 14.62 7.02 2.47
N LEU A 46 15.50 7.88 2.95
CA LEU A 46 16.68 7.51 3.74
C LEU A 46 16.32 6.72 5.00
N ASN A 47 15.15 6.97 5.62
CA ASN A 47 14.72 6.29 6.83
C ASN A 47 14.34 4.81 6.58
N GLN A 48 14.16 4.41 5.32
CA GLN A 48 13.85 3.03 4.93
C GLN A 48 15.10 2.22 4.57
N ILE A 49 16.29 2.84 4.60
CA ILE A 49 17.54 2.18 4.26
C ILE A 49 18.09 1.44 5.47
N ASN A 50 18.06 0.11 5.39
CA ASN A 50 18.66 -0.74 6.41
C ASN A 50 20.15 -0.97 6.14
N PRO A 51 20.99 -1.23 7.19
CA PRO A 51 22.38 -1.63 7.02
C PRO A 51 22.49 -2.86 6.13
N ILE A 52 23.48 -2.85 5.23
CA ILE A 52 23.80 -3.97 4.36
C ILE A 52 24.59 -5.00 5.16
N LYS A 53 24.25 -6.28 5.07
CA LYS A 53 25.00 -7.34 5.74
C LYS A 53 26.13 -7.81 4.85
N VAL A 54 27.32 -7.75 5.41
CA VAL A 54 28.58 -7.97 4.70
C VAL A 54 29.40 -9.02 5.46
N SER A 55 29.91 -9.99 4.73
CA SER A 55 30.97 -10.88 5.20
C SER A 55 32.30 -10.31 4.73
N ARG A 56 33.21 -10.08 5.66
CA ARG A 56 34.57 -9.62 5.36
C ARG A 56 35.50 -10.80 5.42
N ARG A 57 36.00 -11.21 4.26
CA ARG A 57 37.00 -12.29 4.11
C ARG A 57 38.00 -11.99 3.01
N ASP A 58 39.22 -12.41 3.14
CA ASP A 58 40.29 -12.19 2.15
C ASP A 58 40.46 -10.71 1.75
N GLY A 59 40.19 -9.79 2.69
CA GLY A 59 40.25 -8.34 2.43
C GLY A 59 39.14 -7.77 1.56
N MET A 60 38.11 -8.56 1.25
CA MET A 60 36.97 -8.15 0.42
C MET A 60 35.67 -8.11 1.25
N ASN A 61 34.76 -7.22 0.84
CA ASN A 61 33.46 -7.01 1.49
C ASN A 61 32.34 -7.67 0.66
N TYR A 62 31.99 -8.91 0.98
CA TYR A 62 30.98 -9.67 0.27
C TYR A 62 29.59 -9.39 0.84
N VAL A 63 28.71 -8.79 0.04
CA VAL A 63 27.31 -8.56 0.44
C VAL A 63 26.56 -9.89 0.41
N PHE A 64 26.05 -10.36 1.53
CA PHE A 64 25.18 -11.52 1.57
C PHE A 64 23.70 -11.17 1.80
N ASN A 65 23.39 -9.95 2.26
CA ASN A 65 22.02 -9.43 2.29
C ASN A 65 22.04 -7.91 2.08
N GLY A 66 21.14 -7.38 1.25
CA GLY A 66 21.01 -5.94 0.99
C GLY A 66 21.51 -5.50 -0.40
N GLN A 67 21.75 -6.41 -1.36
CA GLN A 67 22.19 -6.05 -2.71
C GLN A 67 21.24 -5.04 -3.39
N HIS A 68 19.91 -5.19 -3.24
CA HIS A 68 18.95 -4.23 -3.78
C HIS A 68 19.09 -2.87 -3.10
N THR A 69 19.34 -2.83 -1.81
CA THR A 69 19.56 -1.60 -1.04
C THR A 69 20.78 -0.85 -1.57
N ALA A 70 21.91 -1.55 -1.82
CA ALA A 70 23.10 -0.95 -2.42
C ALA A 70 22.80 -0.30 -3.78
N GLU A 71 22.09 -1.00 -4.66
CA GLU A 71 21.73 -0.47 -5.99
C GLU A 71 20.72 0.67 -5.93
N ILE A 72 19.75 0.63 -5.00
CA ILE A 72 18.78 1.73 -4.79
C ILE A 72 19.54 2.99 -4.36
N VAL A 73 20.45 2.89 -3.38
CA VAL A 73 21.24 4.04 -2.92
C VAL A 73 22.18 4.55 -4.00
N ALA A 74 22.88 3.67 -4.73
CA ALA A 74 23.75 4.05 -5.84
C ALA A 74 22.98 4.80 -6.94
N MET A 75 21.78 4.33 -7.29
CA MET A 75 20.95 4.96 -8.30
C MET A 75 20.34 6.28 -7.82
N ALA A 76 19.87 6.35 -6.58
CA ALA A 76 19.28 7.55 -6.00
C ALA A 76 20.31 8.67 -5.82
N SER A 77 21.54 8.33 -5.42
CA SER A 77 22.62 9.29 -5.25
C SER A 77 23.37 9.62 -6.55
N GLY A 78 23.19 8.80 -7.59
CA GLY A 78 23.93 8.91 -8.86
C GLY A 78 25.40 8.48 -8.77
N SER A 79 25.85 7.88 -7.67
CA SER A 79 27.25 7.54 -7.47
C SER A 79 27.45 6.26 -6.63
N ARG A 80 28.42 5.43 -7.03
CA ARG A 80 28.87 4.29 -6.21
C ARG A 80 29.93 4.67 -5.16
N GLU A 81 30.40 5.92 -5.16
CA GLU A 81 31.25 6.48 -4.08
C GLU A 81 30.42 6.74 -2.80
N THR A 82 29.08 6.75 -2.92
CA THR A 82 28.20 6.95 -1.77
C THR A 82 28.42 5.86 -0.73
N PRO A 83 28.74 6.21 0.53
CA PRO A 83 28.90 5.24 1.58
C PRO A 83 27.52 4.77 2.09
N VAL A 84 27.47 3.51 2.49
CA VAL A 84 26.29 2.91 3.12
C VAL A 84 26.69 2.24 4.43
N TRP A 85 25.80 2.23 5.41
CA TRP A 85 26.03 1.47 6.62
C TRP A 85 26.05 -0.03 6.34
N CYS A 86 27.11 -0.68 6.75
CA CYS A 86 27.30 -2.12 6.65
C CYS A 86 27.39 -2.73 8.04
N MET A 87 26.70 -3.83 8.26
CA MET A 87 26.84 -4.71 9.40
C MET A 87 27.83 -5.80 8.99
N ILE A 88 29.02 -5.76 9.57
CA ILE A 88 30.14 -6.60 9.18
C ILE A 88 30.21 -7.87 10.06
N TYR A 89 30.26 -8.97 9.40
CA TYR A 89 30.59 -10.29 9.96
C TYR A 89 32.01 -10.65 9.49
N ASP A 90 32.94 -10.72 10.42
CA ASP A 90 34.32 -11.12 10.09
C ASP A 90 34.41 -12.66 10.01
N ASP A 91 35.21 -13.13 9.07
CA ASP A 91 35.62 -14.53 8.94
C ASP A 91 34.50 -15.57 8.72
N LEU A 92 33.35 -15.17 8.17
CA LEU A 92 32.35 -16.14 7.73
C LEU A 92 32.82 -16.90 6.49
N GLU A 93 32.63 -18.21 6.51
CA GLU A 93 32.77 -19.04 5.33
C GLU A 93 31.60 -18.82 4.34
N TYR A 94 31.87 -19.05 3.04
CA TYR A 94 30.83 -18.91 2.00
C TYR A 94 29.56 -19.73 2.27
N THR A 95 29.72 -20.92 2.84
CA THR A 95 28.60 -21.80 3.20
C THR A 95 27.77 -21.23 4.36
N GLU A 96 28.41 -20.57 5.31
CA GLU A 96 27.78 -19.92 6.45
C GLU A 96 27.00 -18.68 5.99
N GLU A 97 27.59 -17.88 5.07
CA GLU A 97 26.85 -16.75 4.43
C GLU A 97 25.55 -17.21 3.77
N ALA A 98 25.63 -18.32 3.00
CA ALA A 98 24.47 -18.88 2.30
C ALA A 98 23.41 -19.40 3.28
N ASP A 99 23.80 -20.07 4.36
CA ASP A 99 22.89 -20.59 5.39
C ASP A 99 22.22 -19.44 6.16
N ILE A 100 22.98 -18.43 6.59
CA ILE A 100 22.44 -17.24 7.25
C ILE A 100 21.44 -16.53 6.33
N PHE A 101 21.78 -16.34 5.04
CA PHE A 101 20.88 -15.73 4.06
C PHE A 101 19.56 -16.51 3.92
N ALA A 102 19.66 -17.84 3.74
CA ALA A 102 18.49 -18.70 3.59
C ALA A 102 17.58 -18.66 4.82
N ASN A 103 18.15 -18.79 6.02
CA ASN A 103 17.40 -18.79 7.27
C ASN A 103 16.77 -17.44 7.58
N GLN A 104 17.45 -16.33 7.31
CA GLN A 104 16.88 -14.99 7.47
C GLN A 104 15.68 -14.77 6.54
N MET A 105 15.78 -15.19 5.28
CA MET A 105 14.71 -15.04 4.32
C MET A 105 13.52 -15.97 4.61
N ALA A 106 13.77 -17.18 5.09
CA ALA A 106 12.71 -18.14 5.43
C ALA A 106 11.87 -17.70 6.66
N ASN A 107 12.49 -16.99 7.60
CA ASN A 107 11.85 -16.62 8.86
C ASN A 107 11.21 -15.22 8.87
N VAL A 108 11.31 -14.45 7.78
CA VAL A 108 10.64 -13.15 7.67
C VAL A 108 9.15 -13.36 7.39
N LYS A 109 8.31 -12.95 8.34
CA LYS A 109 6.86 -12.90 8.13
C LYS A 109 6.50 -11.61 7.40
N PRO A 110 6.00 -11.68 6.15
CA PRO A 110 5.55 -10.49 5.45
C PRO A 110 4.38 -9.81 6.18
N LEU A 111 4.37 -8.48 6.20
CA LEU A 111 3.24 -7.73 6.70
C LEU A 111 1.98 -8.04 5.88
N GLN A 112 0.88 -8.25 6.59
CA GLN A 112 -0.42 -8.43 5.95
C GLN A 112 -0.96 -7.09 5.43
N PRO A 113 -1.80 -7.07 4.40
CA PRO A 113 -2.38 -5.83 3.87
C PRO A 113 -3.09 -4.97 4.93
N TYR A 114 -3.69 -5.59 5.93
CA TYR A 114 -4.31 -4.89 7.06
C TYR A 114 -3.27 -4.18 7.94
N GLU A 115 -2.14 -4.83 8.24
CA GLU A 115 -1.07 -4.26 9.05
C GLU A 115 -0.44 -3.05 8.36
N ILE A 116 -0.22 -3.15 7.04
CA ILE A 116 0.29 -2.05 6.21
C ILE A 116 -0.71 -0.89 6.21
N PHE A 117 -2.00 -1.18 6.01
CA PHE A 117 -3.06 -0.17 6.00
C PHE A 117 -3.13 0.59 7.34
N ASN A 118 -3.10 -0.15 8.46
CA ASN A 118 -3.10 0.47 9.79
C ASN A 118 -1.88 1.36 10.00
N ALA A 119 -0.67 0.88 9.67
CA ALA A 119 0.54 1.68 9.79
C ALA A 119 0.46 2.95 8.93
N SER A 120 -0.12 2.87 7.74
CA SER A 120 -0.33 4.04 6.87
C SER A 120 -1.36 5.02 7.45
N CYS A 121 -2.41 4.53 8.13
CA CYS A 121 -3.34 5.40 8.85
C CYS A 121 -2.65 6.14 10.00
N GLU A 122 -1.83 5.44 10.79
CA GLU A 122 -1.06 6.04 11.89
C GLU A 122 -0.01 7.05 11.37
N ALA A 123 0.54 6.81 10.19
CA ALA A 123 1.42 7.74 9.51
C ALA A 123 0.70 8.96 8.89
N GLY A 124 -0.63 9.05 9.01
CA GLY A 124 -1.42 10.18 8.51
C GLY A 124 -1.68 10.15 7.00
N SER A 125 -1.58 8.99 6.35
CA SER A 125 -1.86 8.88 4.91
C SER A 125 -3.29 9.26 4.59
N THR A 126 -3.47 10.32 3.82
CA THR A 126 -4.78 10.87 3.44
C THR A 126 -5.69 9.82 2.78
N LYS A 127 -5.13 9.00 1.91
CA LYS A 127 -5.86 7.95 1.20
C LYS A 127 -6.46 6.93 2.16
N GLU A 128 -5.63 6.36 3.04
CA GLU A 128 -6.06 5.33 3.98
C GLU A 128 -7.04 5.88 5.00
N LEU A 129 -6.86 7.12 5.43
CA LEU A 129 -7.81 7.82 6.31
C LEU A 129 -9.16 8.07 5.62
N MET A 130 -9.17 8.47 4.34
CA MET A 130 -10.40 8.62 3.56
C MET A 130 -11.14 7.28 3.39
N ILE A 131 -10.41 6.19 3.08
CA ILE A 131 -11.01 4.85 2.98
C ILE A 131 -11.57 4.41 4.33
N LYS A 132 -10.83 4.61 5.42
CA LYS A 132 -11.25 4.28 6.79
C LYS A 132 -12.52 5.04 7.15
N GLY A 133 -12.54 6.36 7.02
CA GLY A 133 -13.69 7.19 7.32
C GLY A 133 -14.93 6.82 6.49
N LEU A 134 -14.72 6.46 5.20
CA LEU A 134 -15.82 6.01 4.35
C LEU A 134 -16.42 4.68 4.86
N VAL A 135 -15.59 3.70 5.22
CA VAL A 135 -16.06 2.41 5.75
C VAL A 135 -16.80 2.62 7.06
N GLU A 136 -16.25 3.43 7.97
CA GLU A 136 -16.85 3.75 9.27
C GLU A 136 -18.18 4.51 9.12
N SER A 137 -18.37 5.31 8.08
CA SER A 137 -19.64 6.02 7.81
C SER A 137 -20.82 5.08 7.51
N TYR A 138 -20.54 3.82 7.21
CA TYR A 138 -21.51 2.75 7.01
C TYR A 138 -21.64 1.80 8.22
N ASP A 139 -21.18 2.19 9.40
CA ASP A 139 -21.12 1.33 10.60
C ASP A 139 -20.32 0.03 10.38
N LEU A 140 -19.36 0.06 9.46
CA LEU A 140 -18.45 -1.05 9.15
C LEU A 140 -17.06 -0.75 9.70
N MET A 141 -16.22 -1.78 9.80
CA MET A 141 -14.83 -1.62 10.23
C MET A 141 -13.86 -2.39 9.34
N ILE A 142 -12.67 -1.83 9.16
CA ILE A 142 -11.57 -2.52 8.50
C ILE A 142 -10.85 -3.38 9.56
N THR A 143 -10.69 -4.68 9.30
CA THR A 143 -10.16 -5.62 10.29
C THR A 143 -9.47 -6.81 9.64
N SER A 144 -8.57 -7.46 10.37
CA SER A 144 -7.98 -8.75 9.98
C SER A 144 -8.85 -9.95 10.39
N LYS A 145 -9.93 -9.74 11.17
CA LYS A 145 -10.77 -10.80 11.74
C LYS A 145 -12.09 -10.91 10.98
N THR A 146 -12.54 -12.14 10.81
CA THR A 146 -13.86 -12.46 10.22
C THR A 146 -14.96 -12.25 11.27
N ILE A 147 -15.50 -11.03 11.33
CA ILE A 147 -16.54 -10.63 12.27
C ILE A 147 -17.67 -9.89 11.53
N PRO A 148 -18.90 -9.85 12.08
CA PRO A 148 -19.98 -9.05 11.51
C PRO A 148 -19.58 -7.58 11.35
N GLY A 149 -19.90 -6.96 10.21
CA GLY A 149 -19.50 -5.58 9.91
C GLY A 149 -18.02 -5.40 9.59
N GLY A 150 -17.22 -6.48 9.58
CA GLY A 150 -15.78 -6.43 9.33
C GLY A 150 -15.43 -6.64 7.86
N ILE A 151 -14.60 -5.76 7.30
CA ILE A 151 -14.01 -5.87 5.95
C ILE A 151 -12.54 -6.28 6.08
N CYS A 152 -12.24 -7.55 5.71
CA CYS A 152 -10.87 -8.07 5.71
C CYS A 152 -10.13 -7.85 4.38
N ALA A 153 -10.86 -7.55 3.30
CA ALA A 153 -10.29 -7.41 1.96
C ALA A 153 -9.73 -6.01 1.71
N VAL A 154 -8.82 -5.56 2.56
CA VAL A 154 -8.22 -4.22 2.56
C VAL A 154 -7.60 -3.87 1.21
N GLY A 155 -6.88 -4.82 0.60
CA GLY A 155 -6.30 -4.62 -0.73
C GLY A 155 -7.33 -4.37 -1.83
N ALA A 156 -8.58 -4.82 -1.66
CA ALA A 156 -9.64 -4.51 -2.61
C ALA A 156 -10.16 -3.08 -2.42
N LEU A 157 -10.30 -2.59 -1.19
CA LEU A 157 -10.66 -1.21 -0.91
C LEU A 157 -9.65 -0.24 -1.54
N SER A 158 -8.35 -0.44 -1.26
CA SER A 158 -7.26 0.37 -1.83
C SER A 158 -7.24 0.29 -3.36
N ASN A 159 -7.37 -0.90 -3.95
CA ASN A 159 -7.38 -1.08 -5.41
C ASN A 159 -8.57 -0.36 -6.08
N ILE A 160 -9.77 -0.42 -5.49
CA ILE A 160 -10.95 0.27 -6.02
C ILE A 160 -10.76 1.78 -5.93
N PHE A 161 -10.24 2.27 -4.80
CA PHE A 161 -9.95 3.68 -4.61
C PHE A 161 -8.92 4.19 -5.64
N ASP A 162 -7.81 3.48 -5.82
CA ASP A 162 -6.73 3.86 -6.73
C ASP A 162 -7.16 3.84 -8.21
N ARG A 163 -8.02 2.90 -8.57
CA ARG A 163 -8.45 2.71 -9.97
C ARG A 163 -9.63 3.56 -10.37
N TYR A 164 -10.57 3.75 -9.46
CA TYR A 164 -11.89 4.26 -9.79
C TYR A 164 -12.30 5.46 -8.93
N GLY A 165 -11.53 5.79 -7.90
CA GLY A 165 -11.75 6.92 -7.01
C GLY A 165 -12.73 6.66 -5.87
N TYR A 166 -12.86 7.69 -5.01
CA TYR A 166 -13.67 7.68 -3.79
C TYR A 166 -15.15 7.40 -4.09
N ASP A 167 -15.76 8.10 -5.07
CA ASP A 167 -17.19 7.99 -5.37
C ASP A 167 -17.57 6.58 -5.82
N THR A 168 -16.69 5.92 -6.59
CA THR A 168 -16.92 4.53 -6.98
C THR A 168 -16.83 3.59 -5.78
N LEU A 169 -15.85 3.77 -4.90
CA LEU A 169 -15.76 2.97 -3.68
C LEU A 169 -16.99 3.16 -2.78
N ASN A 170 -17.44 4.41 -2.61
CA ASN A 170 -18.65 4.73 -1.88
C ASN A 170 -19.87 3.99 -2.46
N ARG A 171 -20.06 4.06 -3.77
CA ARG A 171 -21.18 3.40 -4.45
C ARG A 171 -21.08 1.87 -4.38
N VAL A 172 -19.87 1.30 -4.38
CA VAL A 172 -19.65 -0.15 -4.16
C VAL A 172 -20.15 -0.58 -2.78
N LEU A 173 -19.75 0.13 -1.72
CA LEU A 173 -20.19 -0.17 -0.36
C LEU A 173 -21.69 -0.01 -0.23
N HIS A 174 -22.24 1.09 -0.75
CA HIS A 174 -23.66 1.35 -0.77
C HIS A 174 -24.46 0.19 -1.42
N LEU A 175 -24.10 -0.19 -2.65
CA LEU A 175 -24.80 -1.26 -3.37
C LEU A 175 -24.73 -2.60 -2.64
N ILE A 176 -23.59 -2.94 -2.04
CA ILE A 176 -23.43 -4.17 -1.27
C ILE A 176 -24.36 -4.16 -0.04
N ILE A 177 -24.39 -3.06 0.69
CA ILE A 177 -25.17 -2.93 1.91
C ILE A 177 -26.69 -2.99 1.60
N ILE A 178 -27.17 -2.20 0.63
CA ILE A 178 -28.59 -2.18 0.31
C ILE A 178 -29.11 -3.48 -0.30
N THR A 179 -28.21 -4.30 -0.90
CA THR A 179 -28.58 -5.52 -1.61
C THR A 179 -28.50 -6.75 -0.72
N TRP A 180 -27.44 -6.87 0.11
CA TRP A 180 -27.17 -8.06 0.94
C TRP A 180 -27.02 -7.74 2.42
N GLU A 181 -27.52 -6.57 2.86
CA GLU A 181 -27.54 -6.14 4.27
C GLU A 181 -26.17 -6.24 4.96
N GLY A 182 -25.09 -6.11 4.18
CA GLY A 182 -23.74 -6.20 4.70
C GLY A 182 -23.31 -7.63 5.10
N GLU A 183 -23.92 -8.69 4.52
CA GLU A 183 -23.44 -10.05 4.71
C GLU A 183 -21.94 -10.12 4.48
N GLN A 184 -21.19 -10.67 5.43
CA GLN A 184 -19.72 -10.61 5.46
C GLN A 184 -19.05 -11.09 4.16
N LYS A 185 -19.56 -12.14 3.51
CA LYS A 185 -19.01 -12.66 2.26
C LYS A 185 -19.21 -11.68 1.08
N SER A 186 -20.18 -10.75 1.18
CA SER A 186 -20.42 -9.72 0.17
C SER A 186 -19.26 -8.72 0.09
N PHE A 187 -18.49 -8.54 1.18
CA PHE A 187 -17.27 -7.74 1.23
C PHE A 187 -16.00 -8.50 0.82
N SER A 188 -16.11 -9.67 0.19
CA SER A 188 -14.93 -10.32 -0.36
C SER A 188 -14.31 -9.50 -1.50
N GLY A 189 -12.97 -9.58 -1.65
CA GLY A 189 -12.24 -8.77 -2.63
C GLY A 189 -12.76 -8.92 -4.07
N ASN A 190 -13.11 -10.15 -4.49
CA ASN A 190 -13.65 -10.37 -5.82
C ASN A 190 -15.08 -9.82 -5.99
N MET A 191 -15.90 -9.86 -4.93
CA MET A 191 -17.24 -9.32 -4.95
C MET A 191 -17.20 -7.80 -5.10
N MET A 192 -16.45 -7.10 -4.22
CA MET A 192 -16.30 -5.64 -4.28
C MET A 192 -15.72 -5.17 -5.62
N ASN A 193 -14.63 -5.82 -6.09
CA ASN A 193 -14.06 -5.51 -7.40
C ASN A 193 -14.99 -5.85 -8.57
N GLY A 194 -15.86 -6.84 -8.41
CA GLY A 194 -16.90 -7.18 -9.41
C GLY A 194 -17.95 -6.06 -9.53
N VAL A 195 -18.45 -5.57 -8.39
CA VAL A 195 -19.38 -4.43 -8.36
C VAL A 195 -18.71 -3.17 -8.93
N ALA A 196 -17.46 -2.88 -8.53
CA ALA A 196 -16.70 -1.75 -9.06
C ALA A 196 -16.55 -1.80 -10.59
N ARG A 197 -16.32 -2.99 -11.16
CA ARG A 197 -16.28 -3.17 -12.63
C ARG A 197 -17.61 -2.84 -13.30
N LEU A 198 -18.74 -3.23 -12.70
CA LEU A 198 -20.07 -2.89 -13.22
C LEU A 198 -20.32 -1.39 -13.18
N ILE A 199 -20.02 -0.75 -12.05
CA ILE A 199 -20.15 0.70 -11.91
C ILE A 199 -19.29 1.42 -12.96
N ASN A 200 -18.03 1.03 -13.12
CA ASN A 200 -17.14 1.64 -14.10
C ASN A 200 -17.58 1.41 -15.56
N ALA A 201 -18.13 0.23 -15.86
CA ALA A 201 -18.57 -0.10 -17.22
C ALA A 201 -19.85 0.66 -17.61
N TYR A 202 -20.80 0.74 -16.70
CA TYR A 202 -22.15 1.20 -17.01
C TYR A 202 -22.51 2.57 -16.43
N GLY A 203 -21.80 3.04 -15.39
CA GLY A 203 -22.07 4.35 -14.78
C GLY A 203 -23.53 4.49 -14.35
N ASP A 204 -24.23 5.52 -14.88
CA ASP A 204 -25.63 5.80 -14.56
C ASP A 204 -26.65 4.86 -15.23
N GLU A 205 -26.20 4.04 -16.20
CA GLU A 205 -27.05 2.98 -16.77
C GLU A 205 -27.28 1.83 -15.76
N LEU A 206 -26.35 1.62 -14.82
CA LEU A 206 -26.52 0.70 -13.70
C LEU A 206 -27.36 1.39 -12.63
N LYS A 207 -28.67 1.11 -12.60
CA LYS A 207 -29.58 1.69 -11.62
C LYS A 207 -29.50 0.95 -10.29
N ASP A 208 -29.30 1.66 -9.19
CA ASP A 208 -29.07 1.10 -7.87
C ASP A 208 -30.32 0.38 -7.31
N ASP A 209 -31.50 0.93 -7.58
CA ASP A 209 -32.79 0.33 -7.24
C ASP A 209 -33.03 -1.00 -7.96
N ILE A 210 -32.74 -1.05 -9.28
CA ILE A 210 -32.83 -2.28 -10.07
C ILE A 210 -31.77 -3.28 -9.63
N PHE A 211 -30.55 -2.82 -9.33
CA PHE A 211 -29.49 -3.68 -8.83
C PHE A 211 -29.92 -4.37 -7.52
N LYS A 212 -30.45 -3.60 -6.56
CA LYS A 212 -31.01 -4.11 -5.32
C LYS A 212 -32.14 -5.11 -5.61
N GLU A 213 -33.17 -4.72 -6.38
CA GLU A 213 -34.31 -5.56 -6.68
C GLU A 213 -33.90 -6.92 -7.25
N LYS A 214 -33.01 -6.93 -8.23
CA LYS A 214 -32.63 -8.16 -8.95
C LYS A 214 -31.62 -9.02 -8.19
N LEU A 215 -30.70 -8.41 -7.46
CA LEU A 215 -29.59 -9.12 -6.83
C LEU A 215 -29.89 -9.53 -5.38
N SER A 216 -30.85 -8.89 -4.70
CA SER A 216 -31.31 -9.33 -3.37
C SER A 216 -32.02 -10.69 -3.39
N GLU A 217 -32.59 -11.08 -4.53
CA GLU A 217 -33.18 -12.42 -4.71
C GLU A 217 -32.12 -13.55 -4.81
N VAL A 218 -30.82 -13.18 -4.92
CA VAL A 218 -29.73 -14.12 -5.15
C VAL A 218 -28.74 -14.07 -4.00
N SER A 219 -28.53 -15.22 -3.34
CA SER A 219 -27.60 -15.27 -2.22
C SER A 219 -26.16 -14.99 -2.66
N VAL A 220 -25.37 -14.34 -1.79
CA VAL A 220 -23.93 -14.12 -2.02
C VAL A 220 -23.21 -15.46 -2.28
N LYS A 221 -23.61 -16.53 -1.61
CA LYS A 221 -23.06 -17.88 -1.80
C LYS A 221 -23.26 -18.38 -3.24
N GLU A 222 -24.43 -18.17 -3.81
CA GLU A 222 -24.75 -18.56 -5.19
C GLU A 222 -23.95 -17.76 -6.20
N ILE A 223 -23.87 -16.43 -6.01
CA ILE A 223 -23.02 -15.56 -6.85
C ILE A 223 -21.57 -16.04 -6.81
N CYS A 224 -21.03 -16.27 -5.61
CA CYS A 224 -19.66 -16.75 -5.44
C CYS A 224 -19.40 -18.10 -6.12
N LYS A 225 -20.33 -19.04 -6.04
CA LYS A 225 -20.23 -20.36 -6.68
C LYS A 225 -20.21 -20.21 -8.20
N THR A 226 -21.24 -19.59 -8.75
CA THR A 226 -21.41 -19.42 -10.21
C THR A 226 -20.27 -18.60 -10.81
N ALA A 227 -19.77 -17.56 -10.10
CA ALA A 227 -18.66 -16.75 -10.57
C ALA A 227 -17.36 -17.56 -10.71
N LYS A 228 -17.07 -18.44 -9.75
CA LYS A 228 -15.87 -19.31 -9.79
C LYS A 228 -15.94 -20.33 -10.92
N GLU A 229 -17.12 -20.90 -11.16
CA GLU A 229 -17.37 -21.84 -12.26
C GLU A 229 -17.24 -21.15 -13.64
N ARG A 230 -17.63 -19.89 -13.72
CA ARG A 230 -17.63 -19.14 -14.96
C ARG A 230 -16.25 -18.59 -15.33
N ARG A 231 -15.59 -17.92 -14.42
CA ARG A 231 -14.26 -17.29 -14.64
C ARG A 231 -13.57 -16.95 -13.34
N VAL A 232 -12.27 -17.16 -13.30
CA VAL A 232 -11.44 -16.76 -12.14
C VAL A 232 -11.38 -15.24 -12.01
N GLY A 233 -11.43 -14.77 -10.77
CA GLY A 233 -11.25 -13.36 -10.40
C GLY A 233 -12.52 -12.49 -10.51
N SER A 234 -12.38 -11.20 -10.28
CA SER A 234 -13.50 -10.26 -10.15
C SER A 234 -14.36 -10.10 -11.42
N LEU A 235 -13.81 -10.43 -12.59
CA LEU A 235 -14.58 -10.36 -13.84
C LEU A 235 -15.70 -11.41 -13.87
N GLY A 236 -15.46 -12.64 -13.38
CA GLY A 236 -16.49 -13.66 -13.26
C GLY A 236 -17.65 -13.21 -12.36
N TYR A 237 -17.34 -12.50 -11.26
CA TYR A 237 -18.35 -11.92 -10.38
C TYR A 237 -19.17 -10.82 -11.09
N ALA A 238 -18.51 -9.93 -11.81
CA ALA A 238 -19.20 -8.90 -12.59
C ALA A 238 -20.12 -9.52 -13.66
N GLU A 239 -19.66 -10.54 -14.36
CA GLU A 239 -20.44 -11.26 -15.35
C GLU A 239 -21.70 -11.90 -14.75
N VAL A 240 -21.57 -12.58 -13.61
CA VAL A 240 -22.69 -13.23 -12.94
C VAL A 240 -23.71 -12.19 -12.44
N MET A 241 -23.23 -11.14 -11.79
CA MET A 241 -24.12 -10.06 -11.35
C MET A 241 -24.84 -9.39 -12.53
N LEU A 242 -24.16 -9.19 -13.67
CA LEU A 242 -24.77 -8.66 -14.88
C LEU A 242 -25.86 -9.59 -15.46
N ILE A 243 -25.68 -10.92 -15.39
CA ILE A 243 -26.69 -11.90 -15.79
C ILE A 243 -27.97 -11.71 -14.97
N TYR A 244 -27.85 -11.68 -13.65
CA TYR A 244 -29.00 -11.51 -12.77
C TYR A 244 -29.64 -10.12 -12.93
N TYR A 245 -28.83 -9.06 -13.01
CA TYR A 245 -29.31 -7.69 -13.24
C TYR A 245 -30.12 -7.59 -14.54
N SER A 246 -29.63 -8.18 -15.62
CA SER A 246 -30.24 -8.11 -16.95
C SER A 246 -31.46 -9.02 -17.14
N LYS A 247 -31.73 -9.90 -16.19
CA LYS A 247 -32.80 -10.91 -16.30
C LYS A 247 -34.16 -10.24 -16.47
N ARG A 248 -34.90 -10.58 -17.55
CA ARG A 248 -36.22 -10.05 -17.90
C ARG A 248 -36.24 -8.55 -18.18
N MET A 249 -35.11 -7.90 -18.51
CA MET A 249 -35.08 -6.52 -18.96
C MET A 249 -35.26 -6.44 -20.48
N LYS A 250 -36.14 -5.53 -20.94
CA LYS A 250 -36.32 -5.25 -22.38
C LYS A 250 -35.07 -4.56 -22.96
N ASN A 251 -34.45 -3.66 -22.18
CA ASN A 251 -33.25 -2.90 -22.54
C ASN A 251 -32.10 -3.28 -21.61
N ALA A 252 -31.59 -4.52 -21.77
CA ALA A 252 -30.47 -4.98 -20.99
C ALA A 252 -29.17 -4.23 -21.36
N PRO A 253 -28.31 -3.93 -20.38
CA PRO A 253 -27.00 -3.31 -20.64
C PRO A 253 -26.16 -4.16 -21.60
N SER A 254 -25.42 -3.52 -22.49
CA SER A 254 -24.59 -4.21 -23.46
C SER A 254 -23.39 -4.90 -22.80
N TRP A 255 -23.25 -6.19 -22.98
CA TRP A 255 -22.11 -6.97 -22.50
C TRP A 255 -20.75 -6.45 -22.97
N LYS A 256 -20.69 -5.86 -24.17
CA LYS A 256 -19.46 -5.32 -24.75
C LYS A 256 -18.79 -4.30 -23.84
N LYS A 257 -19.58 -3.44 -23.16
CA LYS A 257 -19.06 -2.43 -22.25
C LYS A 257 -18.25 -2.99 -21.06
N LEU A 258 -18.61 -4.19 -20.58
CA LEU A 258 -17.91 -4.83 -19.46
C LEU A 258 -16.46 -5.23 -19.84
N TYR A 259 -16.21 -5.48 -21.14
CA TYR A 259 -14.89 -5.90 -21.64
C TYR A 259 -14.09 -4.75 -22.26
N GLU A 260 -14.70 -3.58 -22.45
CA GLU A 260 -14.00 -2.41 -22.93
C GLU A 260 -13.06 -1.89 -21.82
N ASN A 261 -11.75 -1.90 -22.10
CA ASN A 261 -10.77 -1.24 -21.24
C ASN A 261 -10.92 0.28 -21.39
N LYS A 262 -11.77 0.90 -20.59
CA LYS A 262 -11.71 2.35 -20.41
C LYS A 262 -10.37 2.63 -19.74
N LYS A 263 -9.43 3.27 -20.46
CA LYS A 263 -8.18 3.80 -19.86
C LYS A 263 -8.61 4.78 -18.76
N ASN A 264 -8.40 4.39 -17.51
CA ASN A 264 -8.72 5.23 -16.37
C ASN A 264 -7.85 6.50 -16.44
N LYS A 265 -8.47 7.67 -16.49
CA LYS A 265 -7.79 8.89 -16.05
C LYS A 265 -7.58 8.75 -14.54
N PRO A 266 -6.39 9.10 -14.02
CA PRO A 266 -6.22 9.24 -12.57
C PRO A 266 -7.31 10.16 -12.05
N ALA A 267 -7.98 9.78 -10.96
CA ALA A 267 -8.96 10.64 -10.31
C ALA A 267 -8.23 11.89 -9.83
N GLU A 268 -8.61 13.07 -10.36
CA GLU A 268 -8.20 14.34 -9.77
C GLU A 268 -8.78 14.41 -8.37
N VAL A 269 -7.91 14.44 -7.37
CA VAL A 269 -8.27 14.73 -6.00
C VAL A 269 -8.73 16.19 -5.98
N LYS A 270 -10.04 16.42 -5.99
CA LYS A 270 -10.57 17.76 -5.70
C LYS A 270 -10.19 18.08 -4.27
N SER A 271 -9.27 19.02 -4.10
CA SER A 271 -8.98 19.64 -2.83
C SER A 271 -10.28 20.20 -2.28
N ILE A 272 -10.67 19.76 -1.09
CA ILE A 272 -11.74 20.39 -0.31
C ILE A 272 -11.14 21.72 0.13
N GLU A 273 -11.45 22.80 -0.59
CA GLU A 273 -11.21 24.16 -0.12
C GLU A 273 -12.08 24.35 1.11
N SER A 274 -11.40 24.59 2.23
CA SER A 274 -12.04 25.06 3.46
C SER A 274 -12.71 26.41 3.15
N SER A 275 -14.02 26.43 3.19
CA SER A 275 -14.80 27.68 3.21
C SER A 275 -14.63 28.33 4.58
N ASP A 276 -13.66 29.22 4.70
CA ASP A 276 -13.63 30.23 5.72
C ASP A 276 -14.42 31.45 5.18
N ASP A 277 -15.70 31.47 5.52
CA ASP A 277 -16.54 32.66 5.34
C ASP A 277 -16.41 33.63 6.52
N ASP A 278 -16.00 34.81 6.19
CA ASP A 278 -16.30 36.13 6.76
C ASP A 278 -16.61 36.27 8.27
N MET A 279 -15.70 36.91 8.96
CA MET A 279 -16.06 37.93 9.93
C MET A 279 -15.12 39.16 9.78
N SER A 280 -15.60 40.10 9.03
CA SER A 280 -15.08 41.46 8.99
C SER A 280 -15.42 42.20 10.31
N GLY A 281 -14.48 42.94 10.83
CA GLY A 281 -14.84 44.02 11.74
C GLY A 281 -13.80 44.44 12.77
N ALA A 282 -13.25 45.62 12.52
CA ALA A 282 -12.71 46.61 13.45
C ALA A 282 -11.18 46.77 13.53
N SER A 283 -10.81 47.79 12.81
CA SER A 283 -9.64 48.66 12.92
C SER A 283 -9.28 49.05 14.37
N THR A 284 -8.00 48.97 14.71
CA THR A 284 -7.32 50.10 15.44
C THR A 284 -5.79 49.99 15.26
N ASN A 285 -5.26 51.09 14.74
CA ASN A 285 -3.84 51.41 14.69
C ASN A 285 -3.16 51.40 16.06
N HIS A 286 -2.01 50.79 16.20
CA HIS A 286 -0.93 51.36 17.01
C HIS A 286 0.45 51.04 16.41
N ARG A 287 1.09 52.12 16.03
CA ARG A 287 2.47 52.28 15.59
C ARG A 287 3.35 52.45 16.83
N SER A 288 4.42 51.65 16.97
CA SER A 288 5.62 52.07 17.71
C SER A 288 6.80 51.19 17.29
N SER A 289 7.60 51.69 16.46
CA SER A 289 9.02 52.13 16.55
C SER A 289 9.97 51.13 17.23
N ILE A 290 10.89 50.64 16.37
CA ILE A 290 12.16 50.00 16.69
C ILE A 290 13.12 51.04 17.33
N PRO A 291 14.05 50.62 18.17
CA PRO A 291 15.39 51.17 18.08
C PRO A 291 16.48 50.11 17.91
N ASP A 292 17.35 50.39 16.94
CA ASP A 292 18.67 49.82 16.79
C ASP A 292 19.55 50.13 18.00
N ALA A 293 20.43 49.24 18.34
CA ALA A 293 21.63 49.58 19.10
C ALA A 293 22.79 48.65 18.74
N ASP A 294 23.78 49.31 18.20
CA ASP A 294 25.12 48.90 17.83
C ASP A 294 25.97 48.27 18.95
N SER A 295 26.85 47.41 18.45
CA SER A 295 28.29 47.27 18.75
C SER A 295 28.83 47.62 20.16
N ASN A 296 29.58 46.78 20.79
CA ASN A 296 31.05 46.87 20.92
C ASN A 296 31.67 45.94 21.98
N THR A 297 32.69 45.19 21.58
CA THR A 297 34.08 45.19 22.10
C THR A 297 34.42 44.55 23.44
N GLN A 298 35.29 43.55 23.32
CA GLN A 298 36.53 43.21 24.04
C GLN A 298 36.51 42.60 25.47
N ALA A 299 37.24 41.50 25.46
CA ALA A 299 38.32 41.15 26.41
C ALA A 299 37.97 40.69 27.84
N GLY A 300 38.46 39.51 28.09
CA GLY A 300 38.60 38.90 29.38
C GLY A 300 38.83 37.41 29.28
#